data_fe72e531173f6e3b17e2c2d2a5c3aa36
#
_entry.id   fe72e531173f6e3b17e2c2d2a5c3aa36
#
_cell.length_a   1.000
_cell.length_b   1.000
_cell.length_c   1.000
_cell.angle_alpha   90.00
_cell.angle_beta   90.00
_cell.angle_gamma   90.00
#
_symmetry.space_group_name_H-M   'P 1'
#
loop_
_entity.id
_entity.type
_entity.pdbx_description
1 polymer ?
#
loop_
_entity_poly.entity_id
_entity_poly.type
_entity_poly.pdbx_seq_one_letter_code
_entity_poly.pdbx_strand_id
1 'polypeptide(L)'
;MSRTENEKALEFSIPANNQKIIEIYNKLRAGQLTVNKDYQRKLVWKRYHKINFIDTILKNYPFPEIYLAPGALDQVKLTLNDEIVDGQQRLATIRDYIEGTDVFALPNITVKKFNELTSDEKKMFLNYEVPVRYLKGVTEEQIREIFQRINKTDYALNATERVNAQWGDSEFVCFAKQLVEPEFESDSVQFVVDNELIKKFITFFHGEEEDGVFTDNDMSRMLALQYVMSLVATLDSRVYFARNDKIRSYIEGYNESFPQAAELSDRLSNIVDFIQSLSIKRDSRWYNKANLFTLIVELDKHDLSEIDLAAFSDALDSLYHRSMMDSLGALGVNEELTADEIKYIGFSREGVNQKPAREFRGNFIRNIIEKSKVVNK
;
A
#
# COMPACT_ATOMS: atom_id res chain seq x y z
N MET A 1 -24.48 23.20 3.44
CA MET A 1 -24.31 22.53 2.16
C MET A 1 -25.65 21.89 1.81
N SER A 2 -26.34 22.42 0.81
CA SER A 2 -27.65 21.94 0.37
C SER A 2 -27.48 20.55 -0.26
N ARG A 3 -28.27 19.58 0.19
CA ARG A 3 -28.45 18.30 -0.47
C ARG A 3 -28.96 18.57 -1.88
N THR A 4 -28.26 18.12 -2.88
CA THR A 4 -28.72 18.14 -4.27
C THR A 4 -29.96 17.27 -4.42
N GLU A 5 -31.03 17.81 -4.99
CA GLU A 5 -32.38 17.25 -5.12
C GLU A 5 -32.52 15.98 -5.99
N ASN A 6 -31.45 15.22 -6.28
CA ASN A 6 -31.48 14.07 -7.19
C ASN A 6 -31.18 12.71 -6.55
N GLU A 7 -31.08 12.62 -5.22
CA GLU A 7 -30.94 11.31 -4.55
C GLU A 7 -32.35 10.72 -4.27
N LYS A 8 -32.96 10.04 -5.22
CA LYS A 8 -34.18 9.27 -4.97
C LYS A 8 -33.82 8.03 -4.13
N ALA A 9 -34.31 7.98 -2.91
CA ALA A 9 -34.25 6.79 -2.08
C ALA A 9 -34.92 5.61 -2.79
N LEU A 10 -34.46 4.37 -2.51
CA LEU A 10 -35.16 3.17 -2.97
C LEU A 10 -36.53 3.10 -2.30
N GLU A 11 -37.58 2.85 -3.10
CA GLU A 11 -38.95 2.73 -2.63
C GLU A 11 -39.23 1.39 -1.92
N PHE A 12 -38.28 0.44 -2.01
CA PHE A 12 -38.40 -0.91 -1.45
C PHE A 12 -37.06 -1.42 -0.92
N SER A 13 -37.13 -2.38 0.01
CA SER A 13 -35.95 -3.09 0.48
C SER A 13 -35.55 -4.20 -0.49
N ILE A 14 -34.25 -4.41 -0.66
CA ILE A 14 -33.71 -5.50 -1.49
C ILE A 14 -33.36 -6.67 -0.58
N PRO A 15 -34.14 -7.77 -0.59
CA PRO A 15 -33.86 -8.94 0.25
C PRO A 15 -32.61 -9.68 -0.25
N ALA A 16 -31.88 -10.29 0.67
CA ALA A 16 -30.85 -11.26 0.33
C ALA A 16 -31.50 -12.61 0.04
N ASN A 17 -31.03 -13.28 -1.01
CA ASN A 17 -31.37 -14.65 -1.35
C ASN A 17 -30.11 -15.48 -1.37
N ASN A 18 -30.13 -16.67 -0.74
CA ASN A 18 -28.98 -17.55 -0.77
C ASN A 18 -28.93 -18.33 -2.09
N GLN A 19 -27.75 -18.38 -2.70
CA GLN A 19 -27.47 -19.24 -3.87
C GLN A 19 -26.30 -20.15 -3.52
N LYS A 20 -26.35 -21.40 -3.97
CA LYS A 20 -25.25 -22.34 -3.77
C LYS A 20 -24.08 -22.00 -4.67
N ILE A 21 -22.85 -22.24 -4.21
CA ILE A 21 -21.64 -22.07 -5.03
C ILE A 21 -21.77 -22.77 -6.37
N ILE A 22 -22.32 -24.01 -6.41
CA ILE A 22 -22.48 -24.76 -7.66
C ILE A 22 -23.40 -24.03 -8.66
N GLU A 23 -24.45 -23.36 -8.17
CA GLU A 23 -25.36 -22.60 -9.04
C GLU A 23 -24.69 -21.38 -9.61
N ILE A 24 -23.96 -20.64 -8.77
CA ILE A 24 -23.18 -19.47 -9.17
C ILE A 24 -22.08 -19.85 -10.16
N TYR A 25 -21.32 -20.92 -9.88
CA TYR A 25 -20.29 -21.42 -10.75
C TYR A 25 -20.82 -21.80 -12.14
N ASN A 26 -21.96 -22.48 -12.19
CA ASN A 26 -22.58 -22.86 -13.46
C ASN A 26 -23.00 -21.60 -14.27
N LYS A 27 -23.55 -20.58 -13.62
CA LYS A 27 -23.86 -19.30 -14.27
C LYS A 27 -22.61 -18.58 -14.80
N LEU A 28 -21.52 -18.55 -14.00
CA LEU A 28 -20.22 -17.99 -14.45
C LEU A 28 -19.69 -18.73 -15.67
N ARG A 29 -19.68 -20.06 -15.63
CA ARG A 29 -19.20 -20.91 -16.73
C ARG A 29 -20.04 -20.77 -17.98
N ALA A 30 -21.35 -20.58 -17.83
CA ALA A 30 -22.27 -20.36 -18.95
C ALA A 30 -22.22 -18.93 -19.52
N GLY A 31 -21.44 -18.02 -18.90
CA GLY A 31 -21.37 -16.61 -19.29
C GLY A 31 -22.64 -15.82 -18.95
N GLN A 32 -23.48 -16.36 -18.04
CA GLN A 32 -24.71 -15.72 -17.56
C GLN A 32 -24.44 -14.71 -16.43
N LEU A 33 -23.27 -14.75 -15.81
CA LEU A 33 -22.77 -13.72 -14.89
C LEU A 33 -21.59 -13.01 -15.54
N THR A 34 -21.75 -11.72 -15.80
CA THR A 34 -20.74 -10.89 -16.45
C THR A 34 -20.36 -9.74 -15.52
N VAL A 35 -19.14 -9.24 -15.68
CA VAL A 35 -18.70 -8.06 -14.95
C VAL A 35 -19.11 -6.84 -15.76
N ASN A 36 -19.79 -5.90 -15.13
CA ASN A 36 -20.12 -4.64 -15.77
C ASN A 36 -18.85 -3.83 -16.01
N LYS A 37 -18.63 -3.40 -17.27
CA LYS A 37 -17.41 -2.67 -17.68
C LYS A 37 -17.30 -1.29 -17.03
N ASP A 38 -18.44 -0.67 -16.68
CA ASP A 38 -18.47 0.66 -16.07
C ASP A 38 -18.07 0.65 -14.59
N TYR A 39 -18.18 -0.53 -13.93
CA TYR A 39 -17.79 -0.75 -12.54
C TYR A 39 -16.59 -1.68 -12.42
N GLN A 40 -15.98 -2.04 -13.54
CA GLN A 40 -14.90 -3.01 -13.57
C GLN A 40 -13.69 -2.48 -12.78
N ARG A 41 -13.40 -3.12 -11.66
CA ARG A 41 -12.09 -3.04 -11.02
C ARG A 41 -11.21 -4.15 -11.56
N LYS A 42 -9.92 -3.88 -11.77
CA LYS A 42 -8.95 -4.95 -11.95
C LYS A 42 -9.02 -5.91 -10.77
N LEU A 43 -8.78 -7.21 -11.00
CA LEU A 43 -8.70 -8.20 -9.93
C LEU A 43 -7.46 -7.86 -9.09
N VAL A 44 -7.67 -7.33 -7.86
CA VAL A 44 -6.59 -6.81 -7.00
C VAL A 44 -6.28 -7.73 -5.80
N TRP A 45 -7.01 -8.85 -5.67
CA TRP A 45 -6.75 -9.80 -4.60
C TRP A 45 -5.43 -10.51 -4.80
N LYS A 46 -4.51 -10.30 -3.87
CA LYS A 46 -3.24 -11.04 -3.79
C LYS A 46 -3.47 -12.50 -3.39
N ARG A 47 -2.47 -13.33 -3.62
CA ARG A 47 -2.46 -14.77 -3.32
C ARG A 47 -3.06 -15.08 -1.93
N TYR A 48 -2.61 -14.41 -0.88
CA TYR A 48 -3.08 -14.66 0.48
C TYR A 48 -4.57 -14.34 0.68
N HIS A 49 -5.10 -13.29 0.02
CA HIS A 49 -6.52 -12.95 0.10
C HIS A 49 -7.38 -14.07 -0.51
N LYS A 50 -6.97 -14.60 -1.67
CA LYS A 50 -7.67 -15.70 -2.35
C LYS A 50 -7.64 -16.96 -1.52
N ILE A 51 -6.48 -17.31 -0.97
CA ILE A 51 -6.29 -18.48 -0.11
C ILE A 51 -7.13 -18.35 1.17
N ASN A 52 -7.06 -17.22 1.88
CA ASN A 52 -7.83 -16.98 3.10
C ASN A 52 -9.34 -16.99 2.84
N PHE A 53 -9.78 -16.50 1.69
CA PHE A 53 -11.18 -16.53 1.31
C PHE A 53 -11.67 -17.96 1.07
N ILE A 54 -10.90 -18.79 0.39
CA ILE A 54 -11.25 -20.23 0.23
C ILE A 54 -11.22 -20.96 1.56
N ASP A 55 -10.24 -20.68 2.43
CA ASP A 55 -10.20 -21.24 3.80
C ASP A 55 -11.45 -20.87 4.60
N THR A 56 -11.95 -19.65 4.47
CA THR A 56 -13.21 -19.18 5.08
C THR A 56 -14.40 -20.04 4.62
N ILE A 57 -14.49 -20.33 3.32
CA ILE A 57 -15.57 -21.19 2.77
C ILE A 57 -15.42 -22.64 3.24
N LEU A 58 -14.21 -23.19 3.19
CA LEU A 58 -13.92 -24.56 3.62
C LEU A 58 -14.24 -24.78 5.12
N LYS A 59 -14.09 -23.72 5.93
CA LYS A 59 -14.49 -23.71 7.35
C LYS A 59 -15.95 -23.39 7.58
N ASN A 60 -16.72 -23.21 6.52
CA ASN A 60 -18.13 -22.83 6.56
C ASN A 60 -18.39 -21.53 7.35
N TYR A 61 -17.44 -20.58 7.31
CA TYR A 61 -17.59 -19.26 7.90
C TYR A 61 -18.31 -18.30 6.95
N PRO A 62 -19.10 -17.33 7.47
CA PRO A 62 -19.77 -16.35 6.63
C PRO A 62 -18.80 -15.36 6.02
N PHE A 63 -19.12 -14.86 4.84
CA PHE A 63 -18.46 -13.75 4.18
C PHE A 63 -19.48 -12.73 3.65
N PRO A 64 -19.06 -11.48 3.31
CA PRO A 64 -19.96 -10.44 2.83
C PRO A 64 -20.74 -10.86 1.59
N GLU A 65 -22.00 -10.41 1.50
CA GLU A 65 -22.93 -10.70 0.41
C GLU A 65 -22.47 -10.20 -0.97
N ILE A 66 -22.97 -10.81 -2.03
CA ILE A 66 -22.71 -10.47 -3.42
C ILE A 66 -23.88 -9.68 -3.97
N TYR A 67 -23.60 -8.65 -4.79
CA TYR A 67 -24.60 -7.82 -5.43
C TYR A 67 -24.64 -8.06 -6.93
N LEU A 68 -25.80 -8.42 -7.44
CA LEU A 68 -26.07 -8.65 -8.85
C LEU A 68 -27.14 -7.68 -9.35
N ALA A 69 -27.08 -7.29 -10.61
CA ALA A 69 -28.10 -6.50 -11.29
C ALA A 69 -28.55 -7.21 -12.58
N PRO A 70 -29.77 -6.92 -13.08
CA PRO A 70 -30.18 -7.38 -14.40
C PRO A 70 -29.26 -6.78 -15.46
N GLY A 71 -28.65 -7.60 -16.28
CA GLY A 71 -27.88 -7.18 -17.45
C GLY A 71 -28.68 -7.27 -18.75
N ALA A 72 -27.98 -7.20 -19.87
CA ALA A 72 -28.59 -7.23 -21.19
C ALA A 72 -29.13 -8.63 -21.54
N LEU A 73 -30.27 -8.66 -22.24
CA LEU A 73 -30.80 -9.88 -22.85
C LEU A 73 -29.94 -10.26 -24.06
N ASP A 74 -29.30 -11.42 -24.04
CA ASP A 74 -28.69 -12.00 -25.23
C ASP A 74 -29.81 -12.51 -26.15
N GLN A 75 -30.15 -11.76 -27.18
CA GLN A 75 -31.22 -12.09 -28.12
C GLN A 75 -30.91 -13.32 -28.98
N VAL A 76 -29.64 -13.71 -29.09
CA VAL A 76 -29.22 -14.87 -29.88
C VAL A 76 -29.36 -16.15 -29.07
N LYS A 77 -28.90 -16.11 -27.81
CA LYS A 77 -28.99 -17.25 -26.90
C LYS A 77 -30.28 -17.31 -26.12
N LEU A 78 -31.12 -16.28 -26.18
CA LEU A 78 -32.33 -16.09 -25.38
C LEU A 78 -32.05 -16.24 -23.87
N THR A 79 -30.91 -15.75 -23.42
CA THR A 79 -30.49 -15.80 -22.04
C THR A 79 -30.39 -14.40 -21.44
N LEU A 80 -30.91 -14.23 -20.24
CA LEU A 80 -30.67 -13.04 -19.44
C LEU A 80 -29.29 -13.18 -18.79
N ASN A 81 -28.42 -12.21 -19.04
CA ASN A 81 -27.16 -12.11 -18.36
C ASN A 81 -27.33 -11.22 -17.13
N ASP A 82 -26.87 -11.67 -15.98
CA ASP A 82 -26.79 -10.85 -14.78
C ASP A 82 -25.42 -10.15 -14.72
N GLU A 83 -25.39 -8.94 -14.21
CA GLU A 83 -24.16 -8.17 -14.03
C GLU A 83 -23.72 -8.21 -12.57
N ILE A 84 -22.43 -8.46 -12.35
CA ILE A 84 -21.82 -8.43 -11.02
C ILE A 84 -21.54 -6.97 -10.67
N VAL A 85 -22.27 -6.44 -9.68
CA VAL A 85 -22.10 -5.09 -9.16
C VAL A 85 -21.03 -5.08 -8.06
N ASP A 86 -21.10 -6.04 -7.10
CA ASP A 86 -20.04 -6.27 -6.12
C ASP A 86 -19.85 -7.78 -5.88
N GLY A 87 -18.62 -8.15 -5.49
CA GLY A 87 -18.23 -9.54 -5.26
C GLY A 87 -17.43 -10.16 -6.40
N GLN A 88 -16.96 -9.38 -7.40
CA GLN A 88 -16.18 -9.87 -8.53
C GLN A 88 -14.96 -10.69 -8.09
N GLN A 89 -14.18 -10.19 -7.12
CA GLN A 89 -13.00 -10.88 -6.59
C GLN A 89 -13.37 -12.24 -5.98
N ARG A 90 -14.44 -12.26 -5.18
CA ARG A 90 -14.95 -13.48 -4.52
C ARG A 90 -15.39 -14.51 -5.55
N LEU A 91 -16.16 -14.10 -6.55
CA LEU A 91 -16.66 -15.00 -7.59
C LEU A 91 -15.53 -15.52 -8.50
N ALA A 92 -14.60 -14.66 -8.90
CA ALA A 92 -13.41 -15.07 -9.65
C ALA A 92 -12.58 -16.10 -8.85
N THR A 93 -12.37 -15.85 -7.56
CA THR A 93 -11.60 -16.76 -6.70
C THR A 93 -12.28 -18.12 -6.53
N ILE A 94 -13.60 -18.15 -6.38
CA ILE A 94 -14.37 -19.43 -6.34
C ILE A 94 -14.21 -20.19 -7.65
N ARG A 95 -14.32 -19.53 -8.79
CA ARG A 95 -14.11 -20.15 -10.11
C ARG A 95 -12.70 -20.68 -10.24
N ASP A 96 -11.69 -19.86 -9.96
CA ASP A 96 -10.28 -20.21 -10.12
C ASP A 96 -9.91 -21.39 -9.19
N TYR A 97 -10.49 -21.45 -7.98
CA TYR A 97 -10.31 -22.58 -7.06
C TYR A 97 -10.90 -23.90 -7.60
N ILE A 98 -12.16 -23.87 -8.10
CA ILE A 98 -12.81 -25.05 -8.68
C ILE A 98 -12.05 -25.56 -9.91
N GLU A 99 -11.57 -24.63 -10.75
CA GLU A 99 -10.85 -24.93 -11.99
C GLU A 99 -9.37 -25.27 -11.74
N GLY A 100 -8.84 -24.99 -10.55
CA GLY A 100 -7.42 -25.22 -10.21
C GLY A 100 -6.49 -24.31 -10.99
N THR A 101 -6.93 -23.08 -11.28
CA THR A 101 -6.18 -22.05 -12.01
C THR A 101 -5.64 -20.97 -11.09
N ASP A 102 -4.88 -20.02 -11.64
CA ASP A 102 -4.28 -18.90 -10.91
C ASP A 102 -3.46 -19.39 -9.69
N VAL A 103 -3.61 -18.79 -8.52
CA VAL A 103 -2.86 -19.18 -7.30
C VAL A 103 -3.08 -20.64 -6.89
N PHE A 104 -4.19 -21.24 -7.27
CA PHE A 104 -4.51 -22.64 -6.97
C PHE A 104 -3.83 -23.66 -7.89
N ALA A 105 -3.21 -23.21 -8.98
CA ALA A 105 -2.31 -24.02 -9.80
C ALA A 105 -0.92 -24.19 -9.15
N LEU A 106 -0.51 -23.25 -8.28
CA LEU A 106 0.83 -23.22 -7.70
C LEU A 106 1.06 -24.36 -6.71
N PRO A 107 2.32 -24.86 -6.57
CA PRO A 107 2.69 -25.73 -5.47
C PRO A 107 2.67 -24.97 -4.13
N ASN A 108 2.55 -25.72 -3.03
CA ASN A 108 2.73 -25.20 -1.66
C ASN A 108 1.73 -24.09 -1.25
N ILE A 109 0.46 -24.23 -1.59
CA ILE A 109 -0.61 -23.42 -0.99
C ILE A 109 -1.05 -24.02 0.35
N THR A 110 -1.49 -23.16 1.28
CA THR A 110 -1.87 -23.56 2.65
C THR A 110 -3.24 -24.23 2.75
N VAL A 111 -4.07 -24.13 1.69
CA VAL A 111 -5.37 -24.80 1.61
C VAL A 111 -5.30 -26.02 0.69
N LYS A 112 -6.11 -27.03 0.94
CA LYS A 112 -6.25 -28.17 0.03
C LYS A 112 -6.74 -27.68 -1.34
N LYS A 113 -6.17 -28.17 -2.42
CA LYS A 113 -6.69 -27.89 -3.76
C LYS A 113 -8.05 -28.57 -3.95
N PHE A 114 -8.90 -28.00 -4.81
CA PHE A 114 -10.26 -28.54 -5.04
C PHE A 114 -10.25 -30.02 -5.50
N ASN A 115 -9.29 -30.39 -6.33
CA ASN A 115 -9.13 -31.78 -6.79
C ASN A 115 -8.69 -32.74 -5.66
N GLU A 116 -8.03 -32.22 -4.61
CA GLU A 116 -7.55 -33.00 -3.45
C GLU A 116 -8.63 -33.17 -2.37
N LEU A 117 -9.75 -32.44 -2.47
CA LEU A 117 -10.87 -32.58 -1.56
C LEU A 117 -11.54 -33.95 -1.70
N THR A 118 -11.95 -34.52 -0.58
CA THR A 118 -12.81 -35.71 -0.56
C THR A 118 -14.18 -35.42 -1.18
N SER A 119 -14.94 -36.44 -1.51
CA SER A 119 -16.30 -36.28 -2.07
C SER A 119 -17.23 -35.47 -1.13
N ASP A 120 -17.12 -35.68 0.18
CA ASP A 120 -17.93 -34.95 1.17
C ASP A 120 -17.47 -33.48 1.29
N GLU A 121 -16.16 -33.23 1.32
CA GLU A 121 -15.63 -31.86 1.34
C GLU A 121 -16.03 -31.08 0.08
N LYS A 122 -15.96 -31.71 -1.11
CA LYS A 122 -16.46 -31.12 -2.37
C LYS A 122 -17.94 -30.79 -2.30
N LYS A 123 -18.75 -31.73 -1.77
CA LYS A 123 -20.17 -31.53 -1.61
C LYS A 123 -20.49 -30.41 -0.64
N MET A 124 -19.75 -30.29 0.47
CA MET A 124 -19.92 -29.18 1.42
C MET A 124 -19.56 -27.85 0.76
N PHE A 125 -18.42 -27.75 0.09
CA PHE A 125 -18.00 -26.54 -0.62
C PHE A 125 -19.01 -26.12 -1.70
N LEU A 126 -19.45 -27.04 -2.54
CA LEU A 126 -20.38 -26.75 -3.63
C LEU A 126 -21.79 -26.37 -3.16
N ASN A 127 -22.20 -26.87 -1.98
CA ASN A 127 -23.49 -26.53 -1.37
C ASN A 127 -23.40 -25.33 -0.40
N TYR A 128 -22.21 -24.72 -0.22
CA TYR A 128 -22.10 -23.53 0.60
C TYR A 128 -23.04 -22.43 0.07
N GLU A 129 -23.81 -21.83 0.96
CA GLU A 129 -24.81 -20.82 0.64
C GLU A 129 -24.20 -19.41 0.66
N VAL A 130 -24.16 -18.79 -0.51
CA VAL A 130 -23.68 -17.43 -0.72
C VAL A 130 -24.86 -16.47 -0.64
N PRO A 131 -24.83 -15.47 0.25
CA PRO A 131 -25.89 -14.46 0.29
C PRO A 131 -25.75 -13.53 -0.94
N VAL A 132 -26.81 -13.44 -1.74
CA VAL A 132 -26.86 -12.65 -2.97
C VAL A 132 -27.99 -11.63 -2.88
N ARG A 133 -27.70 -10.36 -3.13
CA ARG A 133 -28.72 -9.32 -3.33
C ARG A 133 -28.88 -9.02 -4.81
N TYR A 134 -30.09 -9.15 -5.29
CA TYR A 134 -30.41 -8.90 -6.68
C TYR A 134 -31.08 -7.54 -6.84
N LEU A 135 -30.42 -6.58 -7.48
CA LEU A 135 -30.85 -5.19 -7.63
C LEU A 135 -31.90 -5.04 -8.74
N LYS A 136 -33.06 -5.73 -8.56
CA LYS A 136 -34.16 -5.69 -9.53
C LYS A 136 -35.00 -4.43 -9.33
N GLY A 137 -35.30 -3.74 -10.43
CA GLY A 137 -36.13 -2.52 -10.42
C GLY A 137 -35.36 -1.26 -9.97
N VAL A 138 -34.04 -1.33 -9.93
CA VAL A 138 -33.13 -0.24 -9.57
C VAL A 138 -32.57 0.36 -10.85
N THR A 139 -32.50 1.70 -10.95
CA THR A 139 -31.93 2.38 -12.12
C THR A 139 -30.40 2.25 -12.13
N GLU A 140 -29.79 2.46 -13.29
CA GLU A 140 -28.32 2.43 -13.43
C GLU A 140 -27.62 3.44 -12.50
N GLU A 141 -28.19 4.63 -12.33
CA GLU A 141 -27.67 5.65 -11.41
C GLU A 141 -27.73 5.20 -9.96
N GLN A 142 -28.85 4.55 -9.56
CA GLN A 142 -28.99 3.98 -8.23
C GLN A 142 -28.04 2.81 -8.00
N ILE A 143 -27.82 1.95 -9.01
CA ILE A 143 -26.84 0.85 -8.94
C ILE A 143 -25.45 1.42 -8.73
N ARG A 144 -25.08 2.48 -9.45
CA ARG A 144 -23.79 3.17 -9.28
C ARG A 144 -23.64 3.76 -7.88
N GLU A 145 -24.67 4.35 -7.35
CA GLU A 145 -24.67 4.89 -5.98
C GLU A 145 -24.55 3.77 -4.94
N ILE A 146 -25.32 2.69 -5.07
CA ILE A 146 -25.23 1.50 -4.21
C ILE A 146 -23.80 0.95 -4.22
N PHE A 147 -23.21 0.75 -5.40
CA PHE A 147 -21.84 0.30 -5.54
C PHE A 147 -20.84 1.22 -4.81
N GLN A 148 -20.98 2.54 -4.98
CA GLN A 148 -20.12 3.48 -4.27
C GLN A 148 -20.30 3.43 -2.75
N ARG A 149 -21.53 3.25 -2.27
CA ARG A 149 -21.85 3.17 -0.83
C ARG A 149 -21.32 1.87 -0.22
N ILE A 150 -21.53 0.71 -0.85
CA ILE A 150 -20.98 -0.57 -0.42
C ILE A 150 -19.47 -0.48 -0.27
N ASN A 151 -18.80 0.05 -1.28
CA ASN A 151 -17.34 0.23 -1.25
C ASN A 151 -16.85 1.26 -0.23
N LYS A 152 -17.71 2.18 0.23
CA LYS A 152 -17.39 3.15 1.30
C LYS A 152 -17.57 2.56 2.70
N THR A 153 -18.42 1.57 2.85
CA THR A 153 -18.77 0.97 4.16
C THR A 153 -17.87 -0.20 4.56
N ASP A 154 -17.16 -0.81 3.60
CA ASP A 154 -16.17 -1.83 3.91
C ASP A 154 -14.95 -1.19 4.56
N TYR A 155 -14.90 -1.25 5.88
CA TYR A 155 -13.86 -0.80 6.80
C TYR A 155 -13.32 0.61 6.49
N ALA A 156 -13.09 1.38 7.52
CA ALA A 156 -12.43 2.69 7.42
C ALA A 156 -10.98 2.52 6.94
N LEU A 157 -10.82 2.17 5.64
CA LEU A 157 -9.54 2.13 4.97
C LEU A 157 -8.90 3.51 5.12
N ASN A 158 -7.66 3.56 5.55
CA ASN A 158 -6.90 4.80 5.52
C ASN A 158 -6.72 5.26 4.05
N ALA A 159 -6.24 6.49 3.87
CA ALA A 159 -6.08 7.06 2.52
C ALA A 159 -5.20 6.19 1.61
N THR A 160 -4.16 5.57 2.16
CA THR A 160 -3.21 4.72 1.41
C THR A 160 -3.81 3.36 1.05
N GLU A 161 -4.55 2.75 1.95
CA GLU A 161 -5.27 1.49 1.67
C GLU A 161 -6.30 1.68 0.54
N ARG A 162 -7.00 2.84 0.53
CA ARG A 162 -7.91 3.20 -0.57
C ARG A 162 -7.20 3.42 -1.88
N VAL A 163 -6.07 4.12 -1.85
CA VAL A 163 -5.22 4.37 -3.03
C VAL A 163 -4.69 3.05 -3.57
N ASN A 164 -4.18 2.16 -2.72
CA ASN A 164 -3.69 0.86 -3.14
C ASN A 164 -4.80 -0.03 -3.71
N ALA A 165 -6.02 0.02 -3.15
CA ALA A 165 -7.16 -0.71 -3.71
C ALA A 165 -7.59 -0.20 -5.10
N GLN A 166 -7.39 1.08 -5.38
CA GLN A 166 -7.77 1.72 -6.64
C GLN A 166 -6.64 1.73 -7.67
N TRP A 167 -5.39 1.88 -7.25
CA TRP A 167 -4.23 2.19 -8.09
C TRP A 167 -3.02 1.30 -7.77
N GLY A 168 -3.25 0.16 -7.13
CA GLY A 168 -2.19 -0.75 -6.69
C GLY A 168 -1.29 -1.30 -7.80
N ASP A 169 -1.74 -1.18 -9.05
CA ASP A 169 -1.02 -1.58 -10.26
C ASP A 169 -0.28 -0.42 -10.96
N SER A 170 -0.37 0.81 -10.43
CA SER A 170 0.40 1.93 -10.96
C SER A 170 1.90 1.61 -10.87
N GLU A 171 2.66 1.85 -11.93
CA GLU A 171 4.11 1.59 -11.96
C GLU A 171 4.86 2.34 -10.85
N PHE A 172 4.43 3.55 -10.50
CA PHE A 172 4.96 4.27 -9.34
C PHE A 172 4.70 3.54 -8.02
N VAL A 173 3.48 3.01 -7.83
CA VAL A 173 3.13 2.24 -6.62
C VAL A 173 3.88 0.91 -6.60
N CYS A 174 3.95 0.22 -7.73
CA CYS A 174 4.71 -1.03 -7.87
C CYS A 174 6.20 -0.84 -7.58
N PHE A 175 6.79 0.26 -8.06
CA PHE A 175 8.17 0.62 -7.73
C PHE A 175 8.34 0.80 -6.21
N ALA A 176 7.48 1.57 -5.56
CA ALA A 176 7.55 1.77 -4.12
C ALA A 176 7.36 0.46 -3.31
N LYS A 177 6.51 -0.45 -3.79
CA LYS A 177 6.31 -1.78 -3.17
C LYS A 177 7.57 -2.63 -3.23
N GLN A 178 8.29 -2.64 -4.36
CA GLN A 178 9.55 -3.38 -4.50
C GLN A 178 10.59 -2.95 -3.46
N LEU A 179 10.55 -1.69 -3.00
CA LEU A 179 11.49 -1.17 -2.02
C LEU A 179 11.13 -1.52 -0.57
N VAL A 180 9.88 -1.93 -0.28
CA VAL A 180 9.41 -2.03 1.12
C VAL A 180 8.54 -3.24 1.43
N GLU A 181 7.97 -3.93 0.44
CA GLU A 181 7.14 -5.12 0.66
C GLU A 181 7.93 -6.39 0.33
N PRO A 182 8.39 -7.19 1.33
CA PRO A 182 9.22 -8.37 1.10
C PRO A 182 8.58 -9.43 0.20
N GLU A 183 7.24 -9.52 0.24
CA GLU A 183 6.46 -10.52 -0.50
C GLU A 183 5.87 -9.98 -1.81
N PHE A 184 6.34 -8.81 -2.28
CA PHE A 184 5.82 -8.25 -3.52
C PHE A 184 6.29 -9.06 -4.72
N GLU A 185 5.34 -9.64 -5.47
CA GLU A 185 5.62 -10.37 -6.71
C GLU A 185 5.59 -9.38 -7.90
N SER A 186 6.71 -9.29 -8.62
CA SER A 186 6.91 -8.30 -9.69
C SER A 186 6.55 -8.80 -11.10
N ASP A 187 5.78 -9.88 -11.23
CA ASP A 187 5.52 -10.54 -12.51
C ASP A 187 4.81 -9.68 -13.57
N SER A 188 4.23 -8.56 -13.18
CA SER A 188 3.45 -7.68 -14.06
C SER A 188 3.91 -6.22 -14.12
N VAL A 189 5.09 -5.90 -13.57
CA VAL A 189 5.61 -4.53 -13.58
C VAL A 189 6.53 -4.29 -14.78
N GLN A 190 6.55 -3.07 -15.29
CA GLN A 190 7.44 -2.70 -16.40
C GLN A 190 8.90 -2.58 -15.98
N PHE A 191 9.15 -2.08 -14.76
CA PHE A 191 10.49 -1.95 -14.21
C PHE A 191 10.65 -2.84 -12.97
N VAL A 192 11.52 -3.83 -13.09
CA VAL A 192 11.91 -4.72 -11.98
C VAL A 192 13.21 -4.19 -11.39
N VAL A 193 13.18 -3.83 -10.10
CA VAL A 193 14.39 -3.48 -9.34
C VAL A 193 15.26 -4.73 -9.22
N ASP A 194 16.58 -4.57 -9.32
CA ASP A 194 17.51 -5.68 -9.13
C ASP A 194 17.31 -6.37 -7.76
N ASN A 195 17.37 -7.70 -7.75
CA ASN A 195 17.10 -8.49 -6.54
C ASN A 195 18.04 -8.17 -5.38
N GLU A 196 19.31 -7.83 -5.64
CA GLU A 196 20.26 -7.45 -4.59
C GLU A 196 19.90 -6.07 -4.01
N LEU A 197 19.42 -5.15 -4.86
CA LEU A 197 18.91 -3.85 -4.39
C LEU A 197 17.62 -4.01 -3.60
N ILE A 198 16.69 -4.89 -4.03
CA ILE A 198 15.48 -5.20 -3.26
C ILE A 198 15.85 -5.71 -1.88
N LYS A 199 16.72 -6.71 -1.77
CA LYS A 199 17.18 -7.24 -0.48
C LYS A 199 17.79 -6.15 0.39
N LYS A 200 18.65 -5.30 -0.20
CA LYS A 200 19.28 -4.19 0.49
C LYS A 200 18.26 -3.23 1.08
N PHE A 201 17.26 -2.79 0.28
CA PHE A 201 16.22 -1.89 0.75
C PHE A 201 15.33 -2.52 1.81
N ILE A 202 14.94 -3.77 1.62
CA ILE A 202 14.16 -4.52 2.60
C ILE A 202 14.92 -4.61 3.92
N THR A 203 16.19 -5.05 3.90
CA THR A 203 17.02 -5.13 5.10
C THR A 203 17.20 -3.74 5.74
N PHE A 204 17.41 -2.71 4.95
CA PHE A 204 17.57 -1.36 5.46
C PHE A 204 16.32 -0.84 6.17
N PHE A 205 15.14 -1.08 5.65
CA PHE A 205 13.90 -0.57 6.23
C PHE A 205 13.33 -1.48 7.32
N HIS A 206 13.49 -2.79 7.21
CA HIS A 206 12.92 -3.74 8.18
C HIS A 206 13.86 -4.09 9.32
N GLY A 207 15.18 -3.88 9.15
CA GLY A 207 16.18 -4.32 10.12
C GLY A 207 16.39 -5.84 10.10
N GLU A 208 17.26 -6.32 11.00
CA GLU A 208 17.53 -7.76 11.16
C GLU A 208 16.85 -8.34 12.41
N GLU A 209 16.71 -7.55 13.47
CA GLU A 209 16.14 -7.95 14.77
C GLU A 209 15.29 -6.81 15.32
N GLU A 210 14.01 -6.73 15.15
CA GLU A 210 13.09 -5.73 15.74
C GLU A 210 13.56 -4.24 15.72
N ASP A 211 14.69 -3.95 15.04
CA ASP A 211 15.33 -2.63 14.92
C ASP A 211 14.92 -1.90 13.62
N GLY A 212 13.86 -2.34 12.99
CA GLY A 212 13.32 -1.80 11.75
C GLY A 212 12.76 -0.38 11.89
N VAL A 213 12.80 0.35 10.79
CA VAL A 213 12.16 1.68 10.65
C VAL A 213 10.63 1.57 10.73
N PHE A 214 10.09 0.43 10.29
CA PHE A 214 8.66 0.15 10.23
C PHE A 214 8.26 -0.97 11.18
N THR A 215 7.18 -0.75 11.92
CA THR A 215 6.53 -1.74 12.77
C THR A 215 5.57 -2.62 11.95
N ASP A 216 5.15 -3.77 12.50
CA ASP A 216 4.11 -4.62 11.90
C ASP A 216 2.82 -3.85 11.63
N ASN A 217 2.47 -2.91 12.49
CA ASN A 217 1.33 -2.04 12.29
C ASN A 217 1.54 -1.09 11.09
N ASP A 218 2.76 -0.58 10.88
CA ASP A 218 3.06 0.24 9.71
C ASP A 218 2.92 -0.57 8.41
N MET A 219 3.32 -1.83 8.43
CA MET A 219 3.19 -2.74 7.28
C MET A 219 1.73 -3.10 7.02
N SER A 220 1.02 -3.57 8.04
CA SER A 220 -0.38 -4.00 7.92
C SER A 220 -1.32 -2.86 7.50
N ARG A 221 -1.04 -1.62 7.91
CA ARG A 221 -1.78 -0.41 7.56
C ARG A 221 -1.24 0.33 6.34
N MET A 222 -0.29 -0.26 5.60
CA MET A 222 0.38 0.34 4.42
C MET A 222 1.02 1.71 4.70
N LEU A 223 1.37 2.00 5.95
CA LEU A 223 2.03 3.27 6.30
C LEU A 223 3.48 3.28 5.83
N ALA A 224 4.12 2.11 5.78
CA ALA A 224 5.44 1.93 5.18
C ALA A 224 5.42 2.23 3.68
N LEU A 225 4.46 1.69 2.93
CA LEU A 225 4.26 1.99 1.52
C LEU A 225 4.01 3.50 1.30
N GLN A 226 3.15 4.11 2.11
CA GLN A 226 2.90 5.55 2.04
C GLN A 226 4.17 6.39 2.30
N TYR A 227 5.00 5.96 3.24
CA TYR A 227 6.28 6.61 3.52
C TYR A 227 7.20 6.54 2.30
N VAL A 228 7.38 5.34 1.71
CA VAL A 228 8.25 5.14 0.56
C VAL A 228 7.73 5.89 -0.67
N MET A 229 6.43 5.85 -0.97
CA MET A 229 5.86 6.70 -2.03
C MET A 229 6.14 8.19 -1.82
N SER A 230 5.99 8.69 -0.59
CA SER A 230 6.31 10.09 -0.27
C SER A 230 7.80 10.38 -0.42
N LEU A 231 8.67 9.45 -0.04
CA LEU A 231 10.12 9.56 -0.20
C LEU A 231 10.50 9.63 -1.68
N VAL A 232 10.08 8.65 -2.47
CA VAL A 232 10.36 8.56 -3.92
C VAL A 232 9.87 9.81 -4.65
N ALA A 233 8.64 10.26 -4.41
CA ALA A 233 8.12 11.47 -5.02
C ALA A 233 8.88 12.74 -4.59
N THR A 234 9.45 12.77 -3.37
CA THR A 234 10.29 13.89 -2.91
C THR A 234 11.67 13.86 -3.56
N LEU A 235 12.28 12.68 -3.71
CA LEU A 235 13.57 12.50 -4.40
C LEU A 235 13.46 12.88 -5.87
N ASP A 236 12.40 12.46 -6.56
CA ASP A 236 12.17 12.78 -7.96
C ASP A 236 11.89 14.28 -8.17
N SER A 237 10.96 14.85 -7.42
CA SER A 237 10.61 16.28 -7.56
C SER A 237 11.64 17.23 -6.96
N ARG A 238 12.55 16.75 -6.10
CA ARG A 238 13.52 17.54 -5.29
C ARG A 238 12.89 18.64 -4.43
N VAL A 239 11.57 18.54 -4.16
CA VAL A 239 10.80 19.53 -3.41
C VAL A 239 10.03 18.87 -2.28
N TYR A 240 10.11 19.45 -1.08
CA TYR A 240 9.28 19.04 0.04
C TYR A 240 7.81 19.42 -0.18
N PHE A 241 6.91 18.52 0.17
CA PHE A 241 5.46 18.71 0.15
C PHE A 241 4.82 18.07 1.39
N ALA A 242 3.57 18.41 1.69
CA ALA A 242 2.82 17.72 2.72
C ALA A 242 2.51 16.29 2.27
N ARG A 243 2.47 15.36 3.22
CA ARG A 243 2.51 13.90 2.99
C ARG A 243 1.66 13.40 1.83
N ASN A 244 0.45 13.95 1.64
CA ASN A 244 -0.52 13.43 0.67
C ASN A 244 -0.71 14.31 -0.57
N ASP A 245 -0.10 15.51 -0.61
CA ASP A 245 -0.44 16.51 -1.63
C ASP A 245 -0.09 16.08 -3.06
N LYS A 246 1.04 15.40 -3.24
CA LYS A 246 1.53 15.00 -4.58
C LYS A 246 1.37 13.51 -4.89
N ILE A 247 1.13 12.67 -3.89
CA ILE A 247 1.11 11.22 -4.10
C ILE A 247 0.08 10.81 -5.15
N ARG A 248 -1.11 11.40 -5.10
CA ARG A 248 -2.16 11.11 -6.08
C ARG A 248 -1.74 11.48 -7.51
N SER A 249 -1.15 12.65 -7.71
CA SER A 249 -0.69 13.08 -9.05
C SER A 249 0.44 12.19 -9.59
N TYR A 250 1.32 11.67 -8.71
CA TYR A 250 2.35 10.69 -9.10
C TYR A 250 1.71 9.37 -9.52
N ILE A 251 0.77 8.86 -8.76
CA ILE A 251 0.06 7.62 -9.07
C ILE A 251 -0.67 7.73 -10.42
N GLU A 252 -1.40 8.81 -10.63
CA GLU A 252 -2.14 9.07 -11.88
C GLU A 252 -1.20 9.31 -13.06
N GLY A 253 -0.14 10.10 -12.85
CA GLY A 253 0.82 10.46 -13.90
C GLY A 253 1.75 9.30 -14.32
N TYR A 254 2.07 8.41 -13.40
CA TYR A 254 2.95 7.27 -13.62
C TYR A 254 2.20 5.92 -13.48
N ASN A 255 0.98 5.88 -13.97
CA ASN A 255 0.16 4.68 -13.92
C ASN A 255 0.72 3.57 -14.83
N GLU A 256 1.15 3.90 -16.04
CA GLU A 256 1.61 2.92 -17.03
C GLU A 256 3.13 2.77 -17.07
N SER A 257 3.88 3.78 -16.68
CA SER A 257 5.36 3.73 -16.66
C SER A 257 5.93 4.71 -15.65
N PHE A 258 7.07 4.36 -15.03
CA PHE A 258 7.83 5.24 -14.15
C PHE A 258 9.29 5.29 -14.61
N PRO A 259 9.62 6.12 -15.62
CA PRO A 259 10.94 6.12 -16.25
C PRO A 259 12.11 6.44 -15.31
N GLN A 260 11.86 7.14 -14.21
CA GLN A 260 12.87 7.51 -13.21
C GLN A 260 13.26 6.36 -12.27
N ALA A 261 12.57 5.21 -12.33
CA ALA A 261 12.74 4.10 -11.39
C ALA A 261 14.20 3.62 -11.29
N ALA A 262 14.88 3.43 -12.43
CA ALA A 262 16.27 2.96 -12.45
C ALA A 262 17.22 3.94 -11.76
N GLU A 263 17.19 5.22 -12.17
CA GLU A 263 18.02 6.27 -11.58
C GLU A 263 17.77 6.42 -10.08
N LEU A 264 16.50 6.42 -9.67
CA LEU A 264 16.13 6.54 -8.26
C LEU A 264 16.58 5.33 -7.42
N SER A 265 16.57 4.13 -7.99
CA SER A 265 17.10 2.93 -7.33
C SER A 265 18.59 3.07 -7.04
N ASP A 266 19.37 3.51 -8.02
CA ASP A 266 20.82 3.66 -7.88
C ASP A 266 21.16 4.77 -6.87
N ARG A 267 20.48 5.92 -6.97
CA ARG A 267 20.66 7.05 -6.05
C ARG A 267 20.33 6.63 -4.62
N LEU A 268 19.19 5.99 -4.41
CA LEU A 268 18.76 5.52 -3.09
C LEU A 268 19.72 4.45 -2.55
N SER A 269 20.21 3.54 -3.40
CA SER A 269 21.21 2.54 -3.02
C SER A 269 22.49 3.19 -2.47
N ASN A 270 23.04 4.20 -3.17
CA ASN A 270 24.22 4.91 -2.74
C ASN A 270 24.01 5.65 -1.40
N ILE A 271 22.80 6.24 -1.20
CA ILE A 271 22.46 6.91 0.05
C ILE A 271 22.35 5.90 1.19
N VAL A 272 21.75 4.74 0.95
CA VAL A 272 21.65 3.66 1.94
C VAL A 272 23.04 3.20 2.37
N ASP A 273 23.97 2.95 1.41
CA ASP A 273 25.35 2.60 1.72
C ASP A 273 26.05 3.67 2.56
N PHE A 274 25.86 4.93 2.19
CA PHE A 274 26.41 6.04 2.94
C PHE A 274 25.87 6.09 4.38
N ILE A 275 24.55 5.98 4.58
CA ILE A 275 23.95 5.97 5.92
C ILE A 275 24.44 4.77 6.74
N GLN A 276 24.58 3.60 6.13
CA GLN A 276 25.10 2.42 6.80
C GLN A 276 26.57 2.52 7.16
N SER A 277 27.35 3.33 6.42
CA SER A 277 28.76 3.62 6.74
C SER A 277 28.94 4.62 7.89
N LEU A 278 27.88 5.36 8.26
CA LEU A 278 27.91 6.21 9.45
C LEU A 278 27.91 5.36 10.72
N SER A 279 28.68 5.75 11.72
CA SER A 279 28.76 5.06 13.02
C SER A 279 27.51 5.33 13.89
N ILE A 280 26.33 5.40 13.27
CA ILE A 280 25.06 5.71 13.94
C ILE A 280 24.36 4.41 14.33
N LYS A 281 23.97 4.28 15.61
CA LYS A 281 23.23 3.12 16.09
C LYS A 281 21.83 3.06 15.50
N ARG A 282 21.35 1.87 15.18
CA ARG A 282 20.00 1.62 14.64
C ARG A 282 18.87 2.07 15.57
N ASP A 283 19.06 1.96 16.88
CA ASP A 283 18.11 2.41 17.91
C ASP A 283 18.11 3.94 18.13
N SER A 284 18.98 4.67 17.44
CA SER A 284 19.05 6.12 17.53
C SER A 284 17.84 6.80 16.86
N ARG A 285 17.58 8.06 17.22
CA ARG A 285 16.53 8.87 16.58
C ARG A 285 16.72 9.06 15.08
N TRP A 286 17.92 8.83 14.56
CA TRP A 286 18.22 9.01 13.13
C TRP A 286 17.53 7.97 12.26
N TYR A 287 17.21 6.79 12.81
CA TYR A 287 16.42 5.77 12.13
C TYR A 287 14.92 5.90 12.33
N ASN A 288 14.42 6.91 13.09
CA ASN A 288 13.00 7.16 13.09
C ASN A 288 12.52 7.73 11.74
N LYS A 289 11.26 7.49 11.40
CA LYS A 289 10.67 7.83 10.08
C LYS A 289 10.90 9.28 9.66
N ALA A 290 10.79 10.25 10.58
CA ALA A 290 10.91 11.67 10.26
C ALA A 290 12.34 12.11 9.95
N ASN A 291 13.29 11.65 10.76
CA ASN A 291 14.71 12.00 10.62
C ASN A 291 15.33 11.25 9.44
N LEU A 292 15.05 9.95 9.31
CA LEU A 292 15.55 9.14 8.21
C LEU A 292 15.06 9.67 6.85
N PHE A 293 13.79 10.05 6.75
CA PHE A 293 13.25 10.70 5.56
C PHE A 293 14.05 11.95 5.20
N THR A 294 14.34 12.80 6.19
CA THR A 294 15.07 14.05 5.98
C THR A 294 16.53 13.80 5.61
N LEU A 295 17.20 12.82 6.26
CA LEU A 295 18.57 12.43 5.94
C LEU A 295 18.66 11.95 4.49
N ILE A 296 17.81 11.02 4.06
CA ILE A 296 17.83 10.49 2.70
C ILE A 296 17.62 11.62 1.69
N VAL A 297 16.61 12.48 1.90
CA VAL A 297 16.31 13.57 0.96
C VAL A 297 17.39 14.62 0.88
N GLU A 298 18.07 14.95 1.98
CA GLU A 298 19.14 15.95 1.93
C GLU A 298 20.45 15.34 1.40
N LEU A 299 20.80 14.11 1.78
CA LEU A 299 21.97 13.43 1.22
C LEU A 299 21.87 13.28 -0.30
N ASP A 300 20.69 13.05 -0.85
CA ASP A 300 20.44 12.98 -2.30
C ASP A 300 20.79 14.27 -3.06
N LYS A 301 20.88 15.41 -2.39
CA LYS A 301 21.16 16.71 -3.00
C LYS A 301 22.65 17.04 -3.03
N HIS A 302 23.49 16.19 -2.44
CA HIS A 302 24.92 16.42 -2.29
C HIS A 302 25.74 15.32 -2.94
N ASP A 303 26.96 15.64 -3.33
CA ASP A 303 27.97 14.63 -3.65
C ASP A 303 28.45 13.98 -2.35
N LEU A 304 28.10 12.72 -2.16
CA LEU A 304 28.42 11.98 -0.94
C LEU A 304 29.94 11.83 -0.71
N SER A 305 30.75 11.88 -1.77
CA SER A 305 32.20 11.79 -1.69
C SER A 305 32.86 13.04 -1.09
N GLU A 306 32.14 14.17 -1.09
CA GLU A 306 32.62 15.42 -0.48
C GLU A 306 32.33 15.50 1.03
N ILE A 307 31.58 14.54 1.61
CA ILE A 307 31.20 14.57 3.01
C ILE A 307 32.21 13.77 3.83
N ASP A 308 32.79 14.38 4.85
CA ASP A 308 33.60 13.69 5.85
C ASP A 308 32.68 12.85 6.75
N LEU A 309 32.76 11.53 6.60
CA LEU A 309 31.95 10.57 7.32
C LEU A 309 32.05 10.70 8.84
N ALA A 310 33.28 10.92 9.36
CA ALA A 310 33.51 11.03 10.78
C ALA A 310 32.90 12.33 11.32
N ALA A 311 33.18 13.46 10.68
CA ALA A 311 32.68 14.77 11.08
C ALA A 311 31.12 14.81 11.02
N PHE A 312 30.52 14.19 10.00
CA PHE A 312 29.07 14.13 9.86
C PHE A 312 28.43 13.22 10.92
N SER A 313 29.02 12.04 11.15
CA SER A 313 28.58 11.10 12.19
C SER A 313 28.65 11.74 13.58
N ASP A 314 29.78 12.38 13.91
CA ASP A 314 29.99 13.05 15.20
C ASP A 314 28.98 14.19 15.43
N ALA A 315 28.66 14.95 14.38
CA ALA A 315 27.67 16.04 14.47
C ALA A 315 26.26 15.50 14.77
N LEU A 316 25.88 14.39 14.12
CA LEU A 316 24.61 13.73 14.35
C LEU A 316 24.53 13.10 15.75
N ASP A 317 25.58 12.41 16.18
CA ASP A 317 25.64 11.77 17.51
C ASP A 317 25.67 12.81 18.64
N SER A 318 26.38 13.91 18.46
CA SER A 318 26.39 15.02 19.42
C SER A 318 25.00 15.61 19.64
N LEU A 319 24.27 15.86 18.54
CA LEU A 319 22.87 16.35 18.63
C LEU A 319 21.96 15.33 19.32
N TYR A 320 22.11 14.06 18.98
CA TYR A 320 21.34 12.98 19.60
C TYR A 320 21.59 12.90 21.10
N HIS A 321 22.84 12.86 21.50
CA HIS A 321 23.25 12.80 22.92
C HIS A 321 22.74 14.00 23.71
N ARG A 322 22.96 15.23 23.23
CA ARG A 322 22.47 16.45 23.90
C ARG A 322 20.92 16.46 24.00
N SER A 323 20.22 15.99 22.98
CA SER A 323 18.76 15.90 23.01
C SER A 323 18.23 14.86 24.01
N MET A 324 18.98 13.78 24.26
CA MET A 324 18.68 12.80 25.31
C MET A 324 18.91 13.40 26.70
N MET A 325 20.06 14.05 26.92
CA MET A 325 20.38 14.68 28.20
C MET A 325 19.41 15.79 28.55
N ASP A 326 18.98 16.61 27.57
CA ASP A 326 17.91 17.60 27.75
C ASP A 326 16.61 16.98 28.23
N SER A 327 16.19 15.87 27.59
CA SER A 327 14.96 15.16 27.97
C SER A 327 14.99 14.55 29.38
N LEU A 328 16.20 14.33 29.93
CA LEU A 328 16.43 13.81 31.27
C LEU A 328 16.69 14.93 32.30
N GLY A 329 16.75 16.22 31.87
CA GLY A 329 17.10 17.34 32.72
C GLY A 329 18.57 17.30 33.21
N ALA A 330 19.47 16.62 32.48
CA ALA A 330 20.85 16.35 32.85
C ALA A 330 21.89 17.11 31.99
N LEU A 331 21.47 18.14 31.23
CA LEU A 331 22.39 18.95 30.44
C LEU A 331 23.34 19.78 31.33
N GLY A 332 24.63 19.72 30.98
CA GLY A 332 25.63 20.63 31.58
C GLY A 332 25.50 22.07 31.09
N VAL A 333 26.04 23.03 31.82
CA VAL A 333 25.94 24.49 31.53
C VAL A 333 26.50 24.89 30.15
N ASN A 334 27.34 24.07 29.52
CA ASN A 334 27.91 24.30 28.18
C ASN A 334 27.34 23.38 27.08
N GLU A 335 26.30 22.60 27.40
CA GLU A 335 25.70 21.61 26.48
C GLU A 335 24.27 21.98 26.07
N GLU A 336 23.84 23.20 26.34
CA GLU A 336 22.48 23.67 26.02
C GLU A 336 22.18 23.52 24.51
N LEU A 337 20.95 23.07 24.22
CA LEU A 337 20.46 23.03 22.85
C LEU A 337 20.20 24.44 22.33
N THR A 338 20.62 24.70 21.12
CA THR A 338 20.27 25.95 20.41
C THR A 338 18.79 26.01 20.09
N ALA A 339 18.26 27.20 19.85
CA ALA A 339 16.86 27.39 19.44
C ALA A 339 16.48 26.59 18.19
N ASP A 340 17.40 26.47 17.22
CA ASP A 340 17.17 25.69 15.98
C ASP A 340 17.18 24.17 16.26
N GLU A 341 18.02 23.70 17.18
CA GLU A 341 18.04 22.29 17.59
C GLU A 341 16.77 21.92 18.33
N ILE A 342 16.29 22.75 19.25
CA ILE A 342 15.02 22.57 19.94
C ILE A 342 13.88 22.50 18.93
N LYS A 343 13.86 23.41 17.97
CA LYS A 343 12.84 23.46 16.92
C LYS A 343 12.91 22.25 15.99
N TYR A 344 14.12 21.78 15.63
CA TYR A 344 14.33 20.56 14.85
C TYR A 344 13.75 19.33 15.58
N ILE A 345 14.08 19.19 16.86
CA ILE A 345 13.58 18.10 17.72
C ILE A 345 12.05 18.16 17.81
N GLY A 346 11.46 19.33 17.98
CA GLY A 346 10.00 19.54 17.99
C GLY A 346 9.35 19.07 16.69
N PHE A 347 9.85 19.52 15.55
CA PHE A 347 9.35 19.12 14.23
C PHE A 347 9.62 17.65 13.86
N SER A 348 10.50 16.96 14.59
CA SER A 348 10.73 15.52 14.46
C SER A 348 9.73 14.68 15.28
N ARG A 349 8.94 15.32 16.17
CA ARG A 349 7.93 14.68 17.02
C ARG A 349 6.51 15.04 16.60
N GLU A 350 6.26 16.34 16.30
CA GLU A 350 4.94 16.87 15.98
C GLU A 350 4.89 17.50 14.59
N GLY A 351 3.75 17.37 13.91
CA GLY A 351 3.55 17.93 12.57
C GLY A 351 4.53 17.40 11.50
N VAL A 352 5.17 16.26 11.76
CA VAL A 352 6.31 15.70 11.01
C VAL A 352 6.11 15.61 9.51
N ASN A 353 4.86 15.48 9.07
CA ASN A 353 4.48 15.31 7.66
C ASN A 353 4.00 16.60 7.00
N GLN A 354 4.00 17.72 7.71
CA GLN A 354 3.65 19.03 7.16
C GLN A 354 4.83 19.60 6.39
N LYS A 355 4.55 20.30 5.28
CA LYS A 355 5.58 20.90 4.43
C LYS A 355 6.55 21.82 5.19
N PRO A 356 6.10 22.78 6.03
CA PRO A 356 7.01 23.64 6.77
C PRO A 356 7.96 22.89 7.71
N ALA A 357 7.46 21.81 8.36
CA ALA A 357 8.30 20.98 9.24
C ALA A 357 9.36 20.21 8.45
N ARG A 358 9.01 19.67 7.29
CA ARG A 358 9.95 18.97 6.39
C ARG A 358 11.02 19.93 5.85
N GLU A 359 10.62 21.12 5.40
CA GLU A 359 11.54 22.15 4.91
C GLU A 359 12.51 22.62 6.00
N PHE A 360 12.00 22.85 7.20
CA PHE A 360 12.87 23.25 8.32
C PHE A 360 13.89 22.16 8.66
N ARG A 361 13.44 20.91 8.82
CA ARG A 361 14.35 19.78 9.07
C ARG A 361 15.37 19.62 7.95
N GLY A 362 14.93 19.73 6.68
CA GLY A 362 15.83 19.67 5.53
C GLY A 362 16.90 20.73 5.58
N ASN A 363 16.55 21.99 5.82
CA ASN A 363 17.51 23.08 5.92
C ASN A 363 18.50 22.86 7.09
N PHE A 364 18.01 22.34 8.21
CA PHE A 364 18.83 22.04 9.37
C PHE A 364 19.88 20.95 9.07
N ILE A 365 19.46 19.81 8.48
CA ILE A 365 20.37 18.73 8.08
C ILE A 365 21.35 19.20 7.00
N ARG A 366 20.88 19.97 6.02
CA ARG A 366 21.77 20.57 5.00
C ARG A 366 22.88 21.39 5.62
N ASN A 367 22.59 22.20 6.62
CA ASN A 367 23.59 22.97 7.34
C ASN A 367 24.62 22.06 8.05
N ILE A 368 24.23 20.92 8.57
CA ILE A 368 25.15 19.94 9.14
C ILE A 368 26.03 19.35 8.03
N ILE A 369 25.44 18.91 6.91
CA ILE A 369 26.17 18.37 5.77
C ILE A 369 27.22 19.37 5.27
N GLU A 370 26.83 20.63 5.04
CA GLU A 370 27.78 21.67 4.55
C GLU A 370 28.93 21.93 5.51
N LYS A 371 28.67 21.82 6.84
CA LYS A 371 29.76 21.96 7.84
C LYS A 371 30.68 20.74 7.92
N SER A 372 30.21 19.60 7.43
CA SER A 372 30.93 18.33 7.42
C SER A 372 31.62 18.04 6.09
N LYS A 373 31.63 18.97 5.15
CA LYS A 373 32.35 18.78 3.89
C LYS A 373 33.87 18.78 4.08
N VAL A 374 34.53 17.94 3.30
CA VAL A 374 36.00 17.89 3.24
C VAL A 374 36.53 19.26 2.79
N VAL A 375 37.30 19.90 3.66
CA VAL A 375 37.99 21.15 3.27
C VAL A 375 39.12 20.79 2.34
N ASN A 376 38.92 20.97 1.03
CA ASN A 376 40.00 20.89 0.07
C ASN A 376 41.01 22.01 0.41
N LYS A 377 42.15 21.63 1.00
CA LYS A 377 43.27 22.51 1.26
C LYS A 377 44.10 22.72 0.00
#